data_c4b0d6311866b5ba5c171a4e58bbda35
#
_entry.id   c4b0d6311866b5ba5c171a4e58bbda35
#
_cell.length_a   1.000
_cell.length_b   1.000
_cell.length_c   1.000
_cell.angle_alpha   90.00
_cell.angle_beta   90.00
_cell.angle_gamma   90.00
#
_symmetry.space_group_name_H-M   'P 1'
#
loop_
_entity.id
_entity.type
_entity.pdbx_description
1 polymer ?
#
loop_
_entity_poly.entity_id
_entity_poly.type
_entity_poly.pdbx_seq_one_letter_code
_entity_poly.pdbx_strand_id
1 'polypeptide(L)'
;MKILLYLLLTLIIACNDTNQNKNNDTAPFSEEIHIDDDFYFEKGIYQVVDNVYVAIGYGLANSVLIVGETGNIIIDTTEDPALGKQINQEFKKISNLPNEAIIYTHSHVDHWRGAPGFYEEGTKVYAHSTFKKGFFDQNNLLRPILTERGMKQFGHFLPDSLKRGHGLGFTLNFDFEQPPVIYPTNFFELQTNQLSVGGINLEIQHTPGETDDQIIIYYPDKNVVVSADNYYMRFPNLYTIRGTSYRDTKSWYRSVDTMRSYKPQYLISCHGP
;
A
#
# COMPACT_ATOMS: atom_id res chain seq x y z
N MET A 1 -19.65 20.28 -63.52
CA MET A 1 -19.35 19.34 -62.43
C MET A 1 -18.72 20.15 -61.31
N LYS A 2 -19.54 20.56 -60.34
CA LYS A 2 -19.13 21.46 -59.25
C LYS A 2 -18.81 20.62 -58.03
N ILE A 3 -17.57 20.69 -57.56
CA ILE A 3 -17.14 20.05 -56.33
C ILE A 3 -17.41 21.05 -55.19
N LEU A 4 -18.25 20.67 -54.25
CA LEU A 4 -18.63 21.44 -53.08
C LEU A 4 -17.67 21.08 -51.95
N LEU A 5 -16.85 22.06 -51.53
CA LEU A 5 -15.90 21.94 -50.42
C LEU A 5 -16.63 22.33 -49.12
N TYR A 6 -16.85 21.36 -48.19
CA TYR A 6 -17.34 21.67 -46.85
C TYR A 6 -16.19 22.00 -45.92
N LEU A 7 -16.14 23.26 -45.52
CA LEU A 7 -15.27 23.73 -44.43
C LEU A 7 -15.99 23.41 -43.09
N LEU A 8 -15.38 22.54 -42.29
CA LEU A 8 -15.80 22.29 -40.91
C LEU A 8 -15.17 23.35 -40.02
N LEU A 9 -15.98 24.28 -39.54
CA LEU A 9 -15.59 25.27 -38.54
C LEU A 9 -15.75 24.63 -37.15
N THR A 10 -14.68 24.30 -36.46
CA THR A 10 -14.71 23.90 -35.05
C THR A 10 -14.69 25.16 -34.18
N LEU A 11 -15.80 25.42 -33.52
CA LEU A 11 -15.93 26.45 -32.50
C LEU A 11 -15.26 25.95 -31.23
N ILE A 12 -14.14 26.56 -30.83
CA ILE A 12 -13.56 26.42 -29.50
C ILE A 12 -14.30 27.42 -28.60
N ILE A 13 -15.16 26.91 -27.74
CA ILE A 13 -15.74 27.69 -26.64
C ILE A 13 -14.76 27.65 -25.49
N ALA A 14 -14.03 28.74 -25.31
CA ALA A 14 -13.28 28.98 -24.09
C ALA A 14 -14.26 29.46 -23.01
N CYS A 15 -14.56 28.63 -22.03
CA CYS A 15 -15.20 29.07 -20.80
C CYS A 15 -14.15 29.76 -19.93
N ASN A 16 -14.22 31.09 -19.87
CA ASN A 16 -13.58 31.87 -18.83
C ASN A 16 -14.52 31.91 -17.62
N ASP A 17 -14.27 31.06 -16.64
CA ASP A 17 -14.87 31.22 -15.32
C ASP A 17 -13.90 31.97 -14.41
N THR A 18 -14.11 33.29 -14.34
CA THR A 18 -13.58 34.15 -13.31
C THR A 18 -14.57 34.16 -12.13
N ASN A 19 -14.37 33.23 -11.20
CA ASN A 19 -14.86 33.43 -9.83
C ASN A 19 -13.86 32.80 -8.85
N GLN A 20 -12.88 33.59 -8.46
CA GLN A 20 -12.00 33.29 -7.33
C GLN A 20 -12.76 33.62 -6.04
N ASN A 21 -13.31 32.60 -5.39
CA ASN A 21 -13.53 32.64 -3.96
C ASN A 21 -12.38 31.84 -3.30
N LYS A 22 -11.36 32.60 -2.88
CA LYS A 22 -10.29 32.08 -2.04
C LYS A 22 -10.84 31.90 -0.63
N ASN A 23 -11.26 30.70 -0.29
CA ASN A 23 -11.20 30.22 1.10
C ASN A 23 -9.90 29.43 1.23
N ASN A 24 -8.90 30.09 1.79
CA ASN A 24 -7.66 29.49 2.24
C ASN A 24 -7.94 28.67 3.50
N ASP A 25 -8.41 27.45 3.35
CA ASP A 25 -8.23 26.39 4.34
C ASP A 25 -7.20 25.42 3.75
N THR A 26 -5.95 25.88 3.69
CA THR A 26 -4.83 25.00 3.44
C THR A 26 -4.58 24.23 4.73
N ALA A 27 -4.87 22.94 4.71
CA ALA A 27 -4.29 22.02 5.68
C ALA A 27 -2.76 22.23 5.66
N PRO A 28 -2.10 22.31 6.83
CA PRO A 28 -0.71 22.78 6.92
C PRO A 28 0.36 21.79 6.43
N PHE A 29 0.01 20.75 5.71
CA PHE A 29 0.94 19.75 5.18
C PHE A 29 0.45 19.22 3.83
N SER A 30 0.67 20.01 2.79
CA SER A 30 0.84 19.47 1.45
C SER A 30 2.19 19.99 0.93
N GLU A 31 3.30 19.42 1.39
CA GLU A 31 4.42 19.35 0.51
C GLU A 31 3.96 18.49 -0.67
N GLU A 32 3.87 19.08 -1.84
CA GLU A 32 3.56 18.34 -3.06
C GLU A 32 4.61 17.24 -3.18
N ILE A 33 4.16 15.98 -3.20
CA ILE A 33 5.07 14.86 -3.44
C ILE A 33 5.53 15.01 -4.88
N HIS A 34 6.75 15.45 -5.07
CA HIS A 34 7.34 15.55 -6.40
C HIS A 34 7.61 14.14 -6.93
N ILE A 35 6.83 13.73 -7.93
CA ILE A 35 7.12 12.55 -8.75
C ILE A 35 7.96 13.06 -9.90
N ASP A 36 9.24 12.70 -9.95
CA ASP A 36 10.04 13.00 -11.11
C ASP A 36 9.65 12.13 -12.31
N ASP A 37 10.08 12.52 -13.52
CA ASP A 37 9.77 11.79 -14.76
C ASP A 37 10.31 10.35 -14.77
N ASP A 38 11.22 10.00 -13.84
CA ASP A 38 11.81 8.67 -13.67
C ASP A 38 11.06 7.78 -12.66
N PHE A 39 9.93 8.23 -12.11
CA PHE A 39 9.09 7.49 -11.13
C PHE A 39 9.78 7.23 -9.78
N TYR A 40 10.69 8.07 -9.36
CA TYR A 40 11.23 8.05 -8.03
C TYR A 40 10.29 8.77 -7.07
N PHE A 41 9.99 8.12 -5.95
CA PHE A 41 9.30 8.76 -4.84
C PHE A 41 10.35 9.29 -3.87
N GLU A 42 10.19 10.53 -3.43
CA GLU A 42 11.05 11.05 -2.40
C GLU A 42 10.88 10.21 -1.12
N LYS A 43 12.02 9.71 -0.62
CA LYS A 43 12.04 8.89 0.58
C LYS A 43 11.75 9.73 1.80
N GLY A 44 10.70 9.40 2.54
CA GLY A 44 10.35 10.15 3.73
C GLY A 44 9.21 9.53 4.55
N ILE A 45 8.95 10.17 5.68
CA ILE A 45 7.76 9.92 6.49
C ILE A 45 6.82 11.10 6.31
N TYR A 46 5.63 10.82 5.82
CA TYR A 46 4.62 11.83 5.50
C TYR A 46 3.46 11.72 6.48
N GLN A 47 3.06 12.84 7.05
CA GLN A 47 1.86 12.93 7.87
C GLN A 47 0.64 13.08 6.95
N VAL A 48 -0.28 12.13 7.00
CA VAL A 48 -1.53 12.17 6.22
C VAL A 48 -2.58 13.02 6.93
N VAL A 49 -2.73 12.78 8.22
CA VAL A 49 -3.61 13.52 9.14
C VAL A 49 -3.07 13.30 10.55
N ASP A 50 -3.59 14.02 11.55
CA ASP A 50 -3.18 13.83 12.94
C ASP A 50 -3.10 12.34 13.31
N ASN A 51 -1.99 11.93 13.91
CA ASN A 51 -1.66 10.57 14.34
C ASN A 51 -1.59 9.48 13.26
N VAL A 52 -1.66 9.82 11.97
CA VAL A 52 -1.52 8.88 10.85
C VAL A 52 -0.36 9.30 9.94
N TYR A 53 0.61 8.41 9.79
CA TYR A 53 1.83 8.66 9.01
C TYR A 53 2.09 7.50 8.05
N VAL A 54 2.74 7.79 6.93
CA VAL A 54 3.14 6.80 5.94
C VAL A 54 4.62 6.94 5.61
N ALA A 55 5.32 5.82 5.58
CA ALA A 55 6.70 5.72 5.13
C ALA A 55 6.71 5.38 3.64
N ILE A 56 7.14 6.32 2.81
CA ILE A 56 7.20 6.16 1.34
C ILE A 56 8.67 6.13 0.90
N GLY A 57 8.97 5.32 -0.11
CA GLY A 57 10.29 5.31 -0.74
C GLY A 57 11.39 4.59 0.05
N TYR A 58 11.06 3.78 1.05
CA TYR A 58 12.01 2.94 1.78
C TYR A 58 12.20 1.57 1.13
N GLY A 59 11.13 0.98 0.63
CA GLY A 59 11.08 -0.32 -0.01
C GLY A 59 10.04 -0.35 -1.13
N LEU A 60 9.63 -1.54 -1.54
CA LEU A 60 8.61 -1.71 -2.56
C LEU A 60 7.25 -1.30 -2.02
N ALA A 61 6.87 -1.79 -0.84
CA ALA A 61 5.62 -1.41 -0.19
C ALA A 61 5.86 -0.34 0.91
N ASN A 62 4.88 0.52 1.06
CA ASN A 62 4.81 1.50 2.14
C ASN A 62 4.46 0.82 3.46
N SER A 63 4.83 1.46 4.58
CA SER A 63 4.35 1.10 5.91
C SER A 63 3.59 2.27 6.50
N VAL A 64 2.48 1.99 7.18
CA VAL A 64 1.66 3.02 7.82
C VAL A 64 1.77 2.92 9.33
N LEU A 65 1.94 4.07 9.99
CA LEU A 65 1.90 4.22 11.44
C LEU A 65 0.60 4.92 11.83
N ILE A 66 -0.15 4.33 12.76
CA ILE A 66 -1.21 5.02 13.49
C ILE A 66 -0.77 5.11 14.96
N VAL A 67 -0.64 6.34 15.46
CA VAL A 67 -0.26 6.60 16.85
C VAL A 67 -1.49 6.56 17.71
N GLY A 68 -1.55 5.62 18.64
CA GLY A 68 -2.64 5.50 19.61
C GLY A 68 -2.33 6.20 20.94
N GLU A 69 -3.18 5.96 21.93
CA GLU A 69 -3.00 6.52 23.29
C GLU A 69 -1.98 5.74 24.12
N THR A 70 -1.94 4.41 23.96
CA THR A 70 -1.06 3.51 24.72
C THR A 70 -0.05 2.77 23.87
N GLY A 71 -0.26 2.70 22.55
CA GLY A 71 0.60 1.99 21.63
C GLY A 71 0.38 2.36 20.18
N ASN A 72 1.32 1.99 19.35
CA ASN A 72 1.31 2.20 17.92
C ASN A 72 0.69 1.01 17.19
N ILE A 73 0.03 1.29 16.07
CA ILE A 73 -0.41 0.29 15.10
C ILE A 73 0.43 0.47 13.83
N ILE A 74 1.04 -0.62 13.37
CA ILE A 74 1.78 -0.66 12.10
C ILE A 74 0.94 -1.42 11.09
N ILE A 75 0.72 -0.85 9.91
CA ILE A 75 0.06 -1.53 8.79
C ILE A 75 1.09 -1.73 7.70
N ASP A 76 1.31 -2.98 7.35
CA ASP A 76 2.36 -3.50 6.46
C ASP A 76 3.80 -3.12 6.90
N THR A 77 4.77 -3.89 6.45
CA THR A 77 6.11 -3.83 7.03
C THR A 77 7.23 -3.81 5.98
N THR A 78 6.88 -3.62 4.72
CA THR A 78 7.80 -3.74 3.58
C THR A 78 8.41 -5.15 3.42
N GLU A 79 9.34 -5.32 2.47
CA GLU A 79 9.86 -6.63 2.06
C GLU A 79 11.11 -7.09 2.80
N ASP A 80 11.74 -6.22 3.58
CA ASP A 80 13.07 -6.50 4.17
C ASP A 80 13.14 -6.07 5.63
N PRO A 81 13.68 -6.93 6.55
CA PRO A 81 13.80 -6.60 7.97
C PRO A 81 14.70 -5.40 8.26
N ALA A 82 15.76 -5.16 7.47
CA ALA A 82 16.64 -4.02 7.68
C ALA A 82 15.93 -2.72 7.28
N LEU A 83 15.15 -2.73 6.19
CA LEU A 83 14.28 -1.63 5.80
C LEU A 83 13.18 -1.41 6.84
N GLY A 84 12.51 -2.48 7.30
CA GLY A 84 11.53 -2.41 8.38
C GLY A 84 12.10 -1.78 9.64
N LYS A 85 13.31 -2.17 10.04
CA LYS A 85 14.02 -1.56 11.17
C LYS A 85 14.30 -0.07 10.94
N GLN A 86 14.71 0.31 9.74
CA GLN A 86 14.95 1.71 9.40
C GLN A 86 13.67 2.54 9.51
N ILE A 87 12.57 2.04 8.94
CA ILE A 87 11.27 2.71 9.03
C ILE A 87 10.82 2.82 10.50
N ASN A 88 10.93 1.75 11.27
CA ASN A 88 10.55 1.76 12.68
C ASN A 88 11.36 2.78 13.49
N GLN A 89 12.65 2.95 13.19
CA GLN A 89 13.47 4.00 13.81
C GLN A 89 12.95 5.40 13.50
N GLU A 90 12.49 5.66 12.29
CA GLU A 90 11.87 6.95 11.94
C GLU A 90 10.51 7.12 12.65
N PHE A 91 9.69 6.08 12.69
CA PHE A 91 8.42 6.09 13.41
C PHE A 91 8.59 6.33 14.92
N LYS A 92 9.65 5.78 15.51
CA LYS A 92 9.97 5.99 16.94
C LYS A 92 10.41 7.44 17.27
N LYS A 93 10.81 8.23 16.28
CA LYS A 93 11.02 9.68 16.46
C LYS A 93 9.71 10.45 16.60
N ILE A 94 8.61 9.91 16.04
CA ILE A 94 7.27 10.47 16.11
C ILE A 94 6.56 9.98 17.38
N SER A 95 6.64 8.68 17.67
CA SER A 95 6.01 8.07 18.84
C SER A 95 6.90 6.98 19.43
N ASN A 96 7.31 7.17 20.69
CA ASN A 96 8.08 6.17 21.43
C ASN A 96 7.22 5.07 22.07
N LEU A 97 5.90 5.10 21.85
CA LEU A 97 5.01 4.07 22.35
C LEU A 97 5.36 2.69 21.78
N PRO A 98 5.05 1.58 22.48
CA PRO A 98 5.28 0.24 21.95
C PRO A 98 4.44 -0.01 20.70
N ASN A 99 4.93 -0.87 19.80
CA ASN A 99 4.14 -1.36 18.68
C ASN A 99 3.19 -2.45 19.21
N GLU A 100 1.96 -2.08 19.58
CA GLU A 100 0.97 -3.02 20.12
C GLU A 100 0.39 -3.94 19.05
N ALA A 101 0.29 -3.45 17.81
CA ALA A 101 -0.25 -4.22 16.69
C ALA A 101 0.56 -4.05 15.41
N ILE A 102 0.69 -5.13 14.67
CA ILE A 102 1.08 -5.15 13.26
C ILE A 102 -0.08 -5.78 12.49
N ILE A 103 -0.53 -5.15 11.41
CA ILE A 103 -1.60 -5.65 10.56
C ILE A 103 -1.02 -5.89 9.17
N TYR A 104 -1.05 -7.12 8.68
CA TYR A 104 -0.74 -7.43 7.29
C TYR A 104 -1.99 -7.30 6.45
N THR A 105 -1.93 -6.47 5.40
CA THR A 105 -3.06 -6.28 4.50
C THR A 105 -3.31 -7.52 3.66
N HIS A 106 -2.25 -8.24 3.28
CA HIS A 106 -2.34 -9.49 2.53
C HIS A 106 -1.01 -10.28 2.53
N SER A 107 -0.99 -11.42 1.87
CA SER A 107 0.09 -12.41 1.93
C SER A 107 1.27 -12.16 0.98
N HIS A 108 1.30 -11.09 0.19
CA HIS A 108 2.48 -10.77 -0.62
C HIS A 108 3.67 -10.39 0.27
N VAL A 109 4.85 -10.77 -0.19
CA VAL A 109 6.10 -10.73 0.58
C VAL A 109 6.49 -9.32 1.05
N ASP A 110 6.14 -8.33 0.28
CA ASP A 110 6.45 -6.93 0.53
C ASP A 110 5.54 -6.25 1.56
N HIS A 111 4.57 -6.97 2.13
CA HIS A 111 3.69 -6.47 3.18
C HIS A 111 3.99 -7.05 4.57
N TRP A 112 4.69 -8.20 4.63
CA TRP A 112 4.90 -8.87 5.93
C TRP A 112 6.36 -9.21 6.24
N ARG A 113 7.25 -9.30 5.24
CA ARG A 113 8.60 -9.85 5.45
C ARG A 113 9.49 -8.94 6.30
N GLY A 114 9.26 -7.64 6.29
CA GLY A 114 9.98 -6.65 7.10
C GLY A 114 9.58 -6.62 8.58
N ALA A 115 8.58 -7.39 8.98
CA ALA A 115 8.02 -7.38 10.33
C ALA A 115 9.03 -7.58 11.48
N PRO A 116 10.12 -8.36 11.35
CA PRO A 116 11.14 -8.43 12.40
C PRO A 116 11.73 -7.07 12.77
N GLY A 117 11.69 -6.08 11.86
CA GLY A 117 12.15 -4.72 12.13
C GLY A 117 11.19 -3.87 13.00
N PHE A 118 9.94 -4.29 13.12
CA PHE A 118 8.90 -3.60 13.88
C PHE A 118 8.46 -4.38 15.13
N TYR A 119 8.67 -5.70 15.12
CA TYR A 119 8.16 -6.58 16.16
C TYR A 119 8.87 -6.35 17.48
N GLU A 120 8.08 -6.19 18.54
CA GLU A 120 8.51 -6.09 19.94
C GLU A 120 7.82 -7.20 20.74
N GLU A 121 8.36 -7.53 21.90
CA GLU A 121 7.71 -8.51 22.77
C GLU A 121 6.30 -8.02 23.18
N GLY A 122 5.30 -8.86 22.94
CA GLY A 122 3.90 -8.52 23.20
C GLY A 122 3.15 -7.93 21.99
N THR A 123 3.83 -7.58 20.90
CA THR A 123 3.17 -7.15 19.66
C THR A 123 2.22 -8.22 19.13
N LYS A 124 0.96 -7.87 18.91
CA LYS A 124 -0.03 -8.75 18.28
C LYS A 124 0.03 -8.57 16.76
N VAL A 125 0.06 -9.67 16.04
CA VAL A 125 0.12 -9.66 14.58
C VAL A 125 -1.19 -10.17 14.01
N TYR A 126 -1.80 -9.36 13.14
CA TYR A 126 -3.12 -9.57 12.58
C TYR A 126 -3.06 -9.77 11.07
N ALA A 127 -3.90 -10.64 10.54
CA ALA A 127 -4.16 -10.79 9.11
C ALA A 127 -5.55 -11.39 8.89
N HIS A 128 -6.03 -11.45 7.65
CA HIS A 128 -7.23 -12.21 7.32
C HIS A 128 -6.99 -13.72 7.48
N SER A 129 -8.00 -14.49 7.83
CA SER A 129 -7.88 -15.94 8.08
C SER A 129 -7.38 -16.73 6.86
N THR A 130 -7.62 -16.24 5.66
CA THR A 130 -7.12 -16.85 4.41
C THR A 130 -5.67 -16.49 4.08
N PHE A 131 -5.02 -15.60 4.85
CA PHE A 131 -3.58 -15.27 4.73
C PHE A 131 -2.71 -16.52 4.69
N LYS A 132 -3.01 -17.50 5.54
CA LYS A 132 -2.28 -18.77 5.62
C LYS A 132 -2.19 -19.46 4.25
N LYS A 133 -3.32 -19.52 3.53
CA LYS A 133 -3.35 -20.12 2.19
C LYS A 133 -2.46 -19.34 1.21
N GLY A 134 -2.62 -18.02 1.13
CA GLY A 134 -1.82 -17.18 0.24
C GLY A 134 -0.32 -17.27 0.55
N PHE A 135 0.05 -17.26 1.84
CA PHE A 135 1.42 -17.43 2.30
C PHE A 135 2.01 -18.78 1.84
N PHE A 136 1.30 -19.89 2.01
CA PHE A 136 1.78 -21.20 1.60
C PHE A 136 1.80 -21.37 0.08
N ASP A 137 0.85 -20.81 -0.65
CA ASP A 137 0.84 -20.85 -2.12
C ASP A 137 2.09 -20.19 -2.72
N GLN A 138 2.60 -19.14 -2.09
CA GLN A 138 3.82 -18.44 -2.53
C GLN A 138 5.11 -19.08 -2.02
N ASN A 139 5.06 -19.87 -0.93
CA ASN A 139 6.21 -20.48 -0.29
C ASN A 139 6.25 -22.01 -0.43
N ASN A 140 5.58 -22.58 -1.44
CA ASN A 140 5.54 -23.99 -1.73
C ASN A 140 6.74 -24.45 -2.62
N LEU A 141 6.66 -25.67 -3.14
CA LEU A 141 7.67 -26.27 -4.01
C LEU A 141 7.96 -25.46 -5.30
N LEU A 142 7.04 -24.60 -5.74
CA LEU A 142 7.23 -23.76 -6.91
C LEU A 142 8.01 -22.48 -6.62
N ARG A 143 8.26 -22.18 -5.32
CA ARG A 143 8.95 -20.95 -4.90
C ARG A 143 10.24 -20.66 -5.69
N PRO A 144 11.17 -21.60 -5.93
CA PRO A 144 12.38 -21.29 -6.68
C PRO A 144 12.07 -20.76 -8.10
N ILE A 145 11.08 -21.36 -8.78
CA ILE A 145 10.65 -20.95 -10.12
C ILE A 145 9.99 -19.57 -10.08
N LEU A 146 9.10 -19.36 -9.10
CA LEU A 146 8.41 -18.07 -8.92
C LEU A 146 9.39 -16.96 -8.56
N THR A 147 10.40 -17.26 -7.74
CA THR A 147 11.47 -16.32 -7.38
C THR A 147 12.28 -15.92 -8.64
N GLU A 148 12.75 -16.87 -9.43
CA GLU A 148 13.51 -16.58 -10.66
C GLU A 148 12.68 -15.73 -11.63
N ARG A 149 11.41 -16.07 -11.81
CA ARG A 149 10.50 -15.28 -12.67
C ARG A 149 10.22 -13.90 -12.08
N GLY A 150 10.09 -13.80 -10.77
CA GLY A 150 9.95 -12.53 -10.05
C GLY A 150 11.18 -11.63 -10.28
N MET A 151 12.39 -12.17 -10.14
CA MET A 151 13.63 -11.44 -10.42
C MET A 151 13.66 -10.87 -11.84
N LYS A 152 13.15 -11.63 -12.84
CA LYS A 152 13.02 -11.14 -14.21
C LYS A 152 11.94 -10.06 -14.32
N GLN A 153 10.78 -10.26 -13.71
CA GLN A 153 9.66 -9.31 -13.74
C GLN A 153 10.06 -7.95 -13.13
N PHE A 154 10.81 -7.97 -12.03
CA PHE A 154 11.24 -6.77 -11.32
C PHE A 154 12.62 -6.24 -11.77
N GLY A 155 13.13 -6.69 -12.90
CA GLY A 155 14.35 -6.17 -13.50
C GLY A 155 15.62 -6.42 -12.68
N HIS A 156 15.64 -7.43 -11.80
CA HIS A 156 16.79 -7.69 -10.93
C HIS A 156 18.08 -7.98 -11.71
N PHE A 157 17.97 -8.57 -12.89
CA PHE A 157 19.11 -8.87 -13.76
C PHE A 157 19.54 -7.70 -14.66
N LEU A 158 18.86 -6.55 -14.59
CA LEU A 158 19.28 -5.38 -15.33
C LEU A 158 20.55 -4.77 -14.72
N PRO A 159 21.39 -4.11 -15.52
CA PRO A 159 22.47 -3.27 -15.00
C PRO A 159 21.91 -2.20 -14.04
N ASP A 160 22.68 -1.83 -13.01
CA ASP A 160 22.24 -0.85 -11.99
C ASP A 160 21.79 0.49 -12.60
N SER A 161 22.41 0.90 -13.71
CA SER A 161 22.03 2.11 -14.44
C SER A 161 20.61 2.05 -15.05
N LEU A 162 20.02 0.85 -15.16
CA LEU A 162 18.67 0.61 -15.68
C LEU A 162 17.70 0.15 -14.60
N LYS A 163 18.17 -0.11 -13.38
CA LYS A 163 17.34 -0.44 -12.22
C LYS A 163 16.72 0.85 -11.70
N ARG A 164 15.60 1.22 -12.28
CA ARG A 164 14.79 2.35 -11.83
C ARG A 164 13.59 1.86 -11.04
N GLY A 165 12.94 2.76 -10.31
CA GLY A 165 11.70 2.41 -9.62
C GLY A 165 10.67 1.83 -10.60
N HIS A 166 9.94 0.79 -10.15
CA HIS A 166 8.94 0.11 -11.00
C HIS A 166 7.62 0.88 -11.11
N GLY A 167 7.55 2.09 -10.61
CA GLY A 167 6.31 2.84 -10.46
C GLY A 167 5.43 2.35 -9.29
N LEU A 168 5.89 1.35 -8.53
CA LEU A 168 5.28 0.87 -7.29
C LEU A 168 6.12 1.22 -6.06
N GLY A 169 7.43 1.34 -6.21
CA GLY A 169 8.40 1.58 -5.16
C GLY A 169 9.80 1.25 -5.63
N PHE A 170 10.73 1.07 -4.70
CA PHE A 170 12.09 0.64 -5.02
C PHE A 170 12.14 -0.83 -5.45
N THR A 171 13.23 -1.19 -6.14
CA THR A 171 13.47 -2.58 -6.56
C THR A 171 13.50 -3.51 -5.35
N LEU A 172 12.73 -4.61 -5.42
CA LEU A 172 12.80 -5.68 -4.45
C LEU A 172 14.25 -6.11 -4.24
N ASN A 173 14.71 -6.05 -3.00
CA ASN A 173 15.97 -6.66 -2.62
C ASN A 173 15.72 -8.16 -2.40
N PHE A 174 16.16 -8.99 -3.35
CA PHE A 174 16.10 -10.45 -3.21
C PHE A 174 17.31 -10.91 -2.38
N ASP A 175 17.30 -10.62 -1.09
CA ASP A 175 18.21 -11.26 -0.18
C ASP A 175 17.81 -12.73 -0.03
N PHE A 176 18.75 -13.64 -0.29
CA PHE A 176 18.52 -15.08 -0.19
C PHE A 176 18.56 -15.57 1.27
N GLU A 177 18.97 -14.73 2.21
CA GLU A 177 18.82 -15.02 3.62
C GLU A 177 17.34 -15.07 3.99
N GLN A 178 16.97 -16.10 4.72
CA GLN A 178 15.59 -16.28 5.18
C GLN A 178 15.48 -15.62 6.57
N PRO A 179 14.97 -14.39 6.66
CA PRO A 179 14.70 -13.79 7.97
C PRO A 179 13.64 -14.61 8.70
N PRO A 180 13.61 -14.56 10.03
CA PRO A 180 12.53 -15.16 10.79
C PRO A 180 11.20 -14.57 10.33
N VAL A 181 10.22 -15.44 10.07
CA VAL A 181 8.87 -15.02 9.73
C VAL A 181 8.11 -14.70 11.01
N ILE A 182 7.63 -13.48 11.14
CA ILE A 182 6.68 -13.11 12.19
C ILE A 182 5.28 -13.47 11.68
N TYR A 183 4.82 -14.67 12.03
CA TYR A 183 3.54 -15.18 11.54
C TYR A 183 2.36 -14.55 12.29
N PRO A 184 1.23 -14.25 11.63
CA PRO A 184 0.05 -13.72 12.30
C PRO A 184 -0.44 -14.64 13.41
N THR A 185 -0.76 -14.06 14.56
CA THR A 185 -1.29 -14.77 15.72
C THR A 185 -2.78 -14.52 15.93
N ASN A 186 -3.32 -13.51 15.26
CA ASN A 186 -4.72 -13.09 15.35
C ASN A 186 -5.30 -12.98 13.94
N PHE A 187 -6.51 -13.45 13.75
CA PHE A 187 -7.11 -13.52 12.43
C PHE A 187 -8.47 -12.85 12.37
N PHE A 188 -8.70 -12.10 11.29
CA PHE A 188 -10.00 -11.59 10.91
C PHE A 188 -10.73 -12.67 10.10
N GLU A 189 -11.93 -13.05 10.53
CA GLU A 189 -12.67 -14.15 9.93
C GLU A 189 -13.95 -13.70 9.21
N LEU A 190 -14.42 -12.49 9.51
CA LEU A 190 -15.66 -11.97 8.98
C LEU A 190 -15.40 -11.06 7.77
N GLN A 191 -16.46 -10.82 6.99
CA GLN A 191 -16.42 -9.83 5.91
C GLN A 191 -16.05 -8.44 6.44
N THR A 192 -16.59 -8.08 7.59
CA THR A 192 -16.28 -6.84 8.33
C THR A 192 -15.93 -7.19 9.76
N ASN A 193 -14.80 -6.71 10.24
CA ASN A 193 -14.33 -6.92 11.60
C ASN A 193 -14.05 -5.55 12.25
N GLN A 194 -14.14 -5.51 13.58
CA GLN A 194 -13.73 -4.35 14.38
C GLN A 194 -12.47 -4.70 15.16
N LEU A 195 -11.51 -3.77 15.19
CA LEU A 195 -10.29 -3.91 15.97
C LEU A 195 -10.14 -2.67 16.86
N SER A 196 -10.04 -2.90 18.17
CA SER A 196 -9.71 -1.84 19.14
C SER A 196 -8.36 -2.18 19.76
N VAL A 197 -7.37 -1.31 19.57
CA VAL A 197 -6.01 -1.46 20.09
C VAL A 197 -5.37 -0.08 20.28
N GLY A 198 -4.62 0.10 21.36
CA GLY A 198 -3.92 1.37 21.62
C GLY A 198 -4.85 2.60 21.78
N GLY A 199 -6.14 2.42 22.09
CA GLY A 199 -7.14 3.50 22.09
C GLY A 199 -7.71 3.84 20.71
N ILE A 200 -7.29 3.13 19.65
CA ILE A 200 -7.74 3.33 18.27
C ILE A 200 -8.80 2.27 17.92
N ASN A 201 -9.87 2.71 17.26
CA ASN A 201 -10.90 1.83 16.71
C ASN A 201 -10.80 1.80 15.18
N LEU A 202 -10.61 0.62 14.62
CA LEU A 202 -10.50 0.39 13.19
C LEU A 202 -11.60 -0.57 12.73
N GLU A 203 -12.11 -0.32 11.53
CA GLU A 203 -12.92 -1.29 10.80
C GLU A 203 -12.05 -1.97 9.74
N ILE A 204 -12.04 -3.29 9.76
CA ILE A 204 -11.27 -4.11 8.85
C ILE A 204 -12.23 -4.81 7.89
N GLN A 205 -12.10 -4.51 6.62
CA GLN A 205 -12.98 -5.03 5.59
C GLN A 205 -12.24 -6.01 4.71
N HIS A 206 -12.76 -7.25 4.58
CA HIS A 206 -12.23 -8.22 3.62
C HIS A 206 -12.58 -7.78 2.20
N THR A 207 -11.57 -7.57 1.38
CA THR A 207 -11.69 -6.98 0.04
C THR A 207 -10.79 -7.71 -0.95
N PRO A 208 -11.13 -8.95 -1.34
CA PRO A 208 -10.34 -9.69 -2.33
C PRO A 208 -10.15 -8.89 -3.62
N GLY A 209 -8.94 -8.89 -4.14
CA GLY A 209 -8.57 -8.16 -5.34
C GLY A 209 -7.25 -8.66 -5.89
N GLU A 210 -6.15 -8.07 -5.45
CA GLU A 210 -4.83 -8.55 -5.83
C GLU A 210 -4.58 -9.98 -5.30
N THR A 211 -5.04 -10.25 -4.09
CA THR A 211 -5.05 -11.58 -3.48
C THR A 211 -6.42 -11.87 -2.85
N ASP A 212 -6.69 -13.16 -2.60
CA ASP A 212 -7.95 -13.60 -1.97
C ASP A 212 -8.04 -13.20 -0.49
N ASP A 213 -6.90 -12.95 0.17
CA ASP A 213 -6.80 -12.63 1.59
C ASP A 213 -6.72 -11.13 1.89
N GLN A 214 -6.82 -10.30 0.86
CA GLN A 214 -6.63 -8.87 1.00
C GLN A 214 -7.71 -8.21 1.83
N ILE A 215 -7.28 -7.32 2.73
CA ILE A 215 -8.13 -6.45 3.54
C ILE A 215 -7.80 -4.99 3.30
N ILE A 216 -8.77 -4.12 3.51
CA ILE A 216 -8.56 -2.70 3.70
C ILE A 216 -8.83 -2.33 5.15
N ILE A 217 -8.23 -1.24 5.60
CA ILE A 217 -8.39 -0.74 6.95
C ILE A 217 -9.05 0.64 6.88
N TYR A 218 -10.20 0.79 7.51
CA TYR A 218 -10.87 2.07 7.66
C TYR A 218 -10.70 2.60 9.08
N TYR A 219 -10.23 3.83 9.20
CA TYR A 219 -10.14 4.55 10.46
C TYR A 219 -11.23 5.64 10.51
N PRO A 220 -12.39 5.35 11.15
CA PRO A 220 -13.56 6.23 11.12
C PRO A 220 -13.30 7.63 11.66
N ASP A 221 -12.60 7.74 12.80
CA ASP A 221 -12.37 9.01 13.49
C ASP A 221 -11.58 10.03 12.65
N LYS A 222 -10.79 9.54 11.69
CA LYS A 222 -9.98 10.37 10.79
C LYS A 222 -10.45 10.31 9.34
N ASN A 223 -11.46 9.50 9.06
CA ASN A 223 -11.98 9.25 7.70
C ASN A 223 -10.87 8.86 6.71
N VAL A 224 -9.99 7.94 7.15
CA VAL A 224 -8.87 7.40 6.39
C VAL A 224 -9.18 5.98 5.96
N VAL A 225 -8.90 5.63 4.71
CA VAL A 225 -8.84 4.26 4.21
C VAL A 225 -7.41 3.93 3.82
N VAL A 226 -6.86 2.85 4.36
CA VAL A 226 -5.65 2.21 3.83
C VAL A 226 -6.10 1.15 2.83
N SER A 227 -5.78 1.36 1.56
CA SER A 227 -6.36 0.60 0.43
C SER A 227 -5.69 -0.75 0.18
N ALA A 228 -4.57 -1.02 0.83
CA ALA A 228 -3.69 -2.11 0.42
C ALA A 228 -3.36 -2.02 -1.08
N ASP A 229 -3.20 -3.15 -1.75
CA ASP A 229 -2.91 -3.21 -3.18
C ASP A 229 -4.17 -3.18 -4.07
N ASN A 230 -5.34 -2.93 -3.47
CA ASN A 230 -6.55 -2.70 -4.26
C ASN A 230 -6.52 -1.38 -5.02
N TYR A 231 -5.67 -0.44 -4.59
CA TYR A 231 -5.42 0.80 -5.30
C TYR A 231 -3.97 1.25 -5.14
N TYR A 232 -3.34 1.62 -6.22
CA TYR A 232 -2.08 2.34 -6.32
C TYR A 232 -2.06 3.14 -7.64
N MET A 233 -1.14 4.11 -7.77
CA MET A 233 -1.11 5.09 -8.87
C MET A 233 -0.82 4.51 -10.26
N ARG A 234 -0.84 3.20 -10.44
CA ARG A 234 -0.56 2.52 -11.71
C ARG A 234 -1.71 1.63 -12.11
N PHE A 235 -1.67 1.17 -13.35
CA PHE A 235 -2.62 0.17 -13.82
C PHE A 235 -2.51 -1.09 -12.95
N PRO A 236 -3.63 -1.61 -12.43
CA PRO A 236 -3.61 -2.76 -11.54
C PRO A 236 -2.99 -3.98 -12.23
N ASN A 237 -2.15 -4.70 -11.49
CA ASN A 237 -1.45 -5.88 -11.99
C ASN A 237 -2.41 -7.09 -12.05
N LEU A 238 -3.29 -7.10 -13.04
CA LEU A 238 -4.31 -8.14 -13.21
C LEU A 238 -3.72 -9.50 -13.59
N TYR A 239 -2.54 -9.50 -14.20
CA TYR A 239 -1.84 -10.71 -14.61
C TYR A 239 -0.33 -10.55 -14.41
N THR A 240 0.23 -11.33 -13.51
CA THR A 240 1.66 -11.25 -13.21
C THR A 240 2.48 -12.13 -14.14
N ILE A 241 3.54 -11.57 -14.73
CA ILE A 241 4.45 -12.30 -15.64
C ILE A 241 5.15 -13.46 -14.91
N ARG A 242 5.45 -13.30 -13.61
CA ARG A 242 6.04 -14.36 -12.79
C ARG A 242 5.15 -15.60 -12.67
N GLY A 243 3.86 -15.45 -12.90
CA GLY A 243 2.84 -16.47 -12.69
C GLY A 243 2.32 -16.45 -11.27
N THR A 244 1.02 -16.28 -11.15
CA THR A 244 0.26 -16.38 -9.90
C THR A 244 -1.08 -17.02 -10.21
N SER A 245 -1.88 -17.28 -9.19
CA SER A 245 -3.29 -17.57 -9.38
C SER A 245 -3.99 -16.43 -10.14
N TYR A 246 -5.04 -16.75 -10.86
CA TYR A 246 -5.86 -15.75 -11.53
C TYR A 246 -6.40 -14.74 -10.51
N ARG A 247 -6.28 -13.47 -10.84
CA ARG A 247 -6.84 -12.39 -10.04
C ARG A 247 -8.23 -12.05 -10.56
N ASP A 248 -9.24 -12.29 -9.73
CA ASP A 248 -10.64 -12.07 -10.14
C ASP A 248 -10.94 -10.57 -10.22
N THR A 249 -10.98 -10.06 -11.45
CA THR A 249 -11.25 -8.66 -11.74
C THR A 249 -12.62 -8.20 -11.23
N LYS A 250 -13.59 -9.10 -11.13
CA LYS A 250 -14.92 -8.78 -10.60
C LYS A 250 -14.89 -8.58 -9.08
N SER A 251 -14.14 -9.42 -8.36
CA SER A 251 -13.92 -9.23 -6.93
C SER A 251 -13.12 -7.95 -6.68
N TRP A 252 -12.08 -7.69 -7.46
CA TRP A 252 -11.30 -6.47 -7.36
C TRP A 252 -12.14 -5.22 -7.58
N TYR A 253 -12.93 -5.20 -8.65
CA TYR A 253 -13.86 -4.10 -8.92
C TYR A 253 -14.81 -3.83 -7.73
N ARG A 254 -15.41 -4.89 -7.15
CA ARG A 254 -16.27 -4.77 -5.97
C ARG A 254 -15.54 -4.22 -4.75
N SER A 255 -14.29 -4.59 -4.57
CA SER A 255 -13.43 -4.10 -3.50
C SER A 255 -13.16 -2.61 -3.65
N VAL A 256 -12.93 -2.12 -4.88
CA VAL A 256 -12.82 -0.69 -5.17
C VAL A 256 -14.15 0.04 -4.88
N ASP A 257 -15.29 -0.53 -5.24
CA ASP A 257 -16.59 0.05 -4.90
C ASP A 257 -16.84 0.09 -3.39
N THR A 258 -16.39 -0.93 -2.66
CA THR A 258 -16.42 -0.94 -1.19
C THR A 258 -15.61 0.22 -0.62
N MET A 259 -14.37 0.44 -1.08
CA MET A 259 -13.56 1.60 -0.67
C MET A 259 -14.28 2.92 -0.94
N ARG A 260 -14.85 3.08 -2.13
CA ARG A 260 -15.61 4.28 -2.52
C ARG A 260 -16.83 4.53 -1.63
N SER A 261 -17.47 3.46 -1.13
CA SER A 261 -18.66 3.57 -0.28
C SER A 261 -18.39 4.24 1.07
N TYR A 262 -17.15 4.13 1.59
CA TYR A 262 -16.70 4.84 2.80
C TYR A 262 -16.59 6.35 2.59
N LYS A 263 -16.48 6.83 1.35
CA LYS A 263 -16.24 8.23 1.00
C LYS A 263 -15.07 8.82 1.82
N PRO A 264 -13.90 8.17 1.80
CA PRO A 264 -12.79 8.59 2.64
C PRO A 264 -12.31 9.99 2.25
N GLN A 265 -11.90 10.77 3.26
CA GLN A 265 -11.22 12.03 3.03
C GLN A 265 -9.76 11.79 2.61
N TYR A 266 -9.16 10.73 3.13
CA TYR A 266 -7.79 10.33 2.83
C TYR A 266 -7.76 8.87 2.40
N LEU A 267 -7.03 8.60 1.32
CA LEU A 267 -6.76 7.26 0.82
C LEU A 267 -5.24 7.03 0.85
N ILE A 268 -4.80 6.03 1.60
CA ILE A 268 -3.39 5.65 1.69
C ILE A 268 -3.18 4.39 0.87
N SER A 269 -2.33 4.48 -0.14
CA SER A 269 -1.87 3.34 -0.94
C SER A 269 -0.71 2.61 -0.25
N CYS A 270 -0.61 1.30 -0.44
CA CYS A 270 0.58 0.56 0.01
C CYS A 270 1.76 0.64 -0.97
N HIS A 271 1.60 1.30 -2.11
CA HIS A 271 2.67 1.55 -3.08
C HIS A 271 2.61 2.99 -3.59
N GLY A 272 3.76 3.64 -3.56
CA GLY A 272 3.90 5.03 -4.01
C GLY A 272 3.16 6.04 -3.12
N PRO A 273 3.10 7.29 -3.54
CA PRO A 273 2.39 8.34 -2.83
C PRO A 273 0.87 8.21 -2.93
#